data_296a536de0ab7b9c181b59bc6caa2247
#
_entry.id   296a536de0ab7b9c181b59bc6caa2247
#
_cell.length_a   1.000
_cell.length_b   1.000
_cell.length_c   1.000
_cell.angle_alpha   90.00
_cell.angle_beta   90.00
_cell.angle_gamma   90.00
#
_symmetry.space_group_name_H-M   'P 1'
#
loop_
_entity.id
_entity.type
_entity.pdbx_description
1 polymer ?
#
loop_
_entity_poly.entity_id
_entity_poly.type
_entity_poly.pdbx_seq_one_letter_code
_entity_poly.pdbx_strand_id
1 'polypeptide(L)'
;MKKIILALSVLLTAAFAVDCDNAFIKAVVSMIDEPAPTRVDENSVITGATCENKTLKNTFVINDSEDIKFSKFTKEQIDEFKKMQTEMLKEDFCSSKNPLIDKASWIYNHENGKNFAVINLTKEDCK
;
A
#
# COMPACT_ATOMS: atom_id res chain seq x y z
N MET A 1 15.10 -7.72 -36.57
CA MET A 1 14.26 -8.68 -35.88
C MET A 1 14.41 -8.63 -34.35
N LYS A 2 15.64 -8.71 -33.83
CA LYS A 2 15.85 -8.65 -32.36
C LYS A 2 15.33 -7.37 -31.75
N LYS A 3 15.48 -6.23 -32.42
CA LYS A 3 14.98 -4.93 -31.95
C LYS A 3 13.46 -4.88 -31.85
N ILE A 4 12.78 -5.55 -32.77
CA ILE A 4 11.32 -5.59 -32.78
C ILE A 4 10.81 -6.42 -31.61
N ILE A 5 11.48 -7.54 -31.31
CA ILE A 5 11.12 -8.41 -30.20
C ILE A 5 11.31 -7.69 -28.88
N LEU A 6 12.42 -6.95 -28.72
CA LEU A 6 12.69 -6.17 -27.52
C LEU A 6 11.65 -5.07 -27.32
N ALA A 7 11.28 -4.38 -28.40
CA ALA A 7 10.25 -3.35 -28.35
C ALA A 7 8.91 -3.94 -27.93
N LEU A 8 8.57 -5.13 -28.44
CA LEU A 8 7.34 -5.80 -28.08
C LEU A 8 7.33 -6.20 -26.59
N SER A 9 8.47 -6.69 -26.09
CA SER A 9 8.61 -7.05 -24.68
C SER A 9 8.44 -5.85 -23.77
N VAL A 10 9.02 -4.71 -24.14
CA VAL A 10 8.88 -3.46 -23.39
C VAL A 10 7.43 -2.99 -23.37
N LEU A 11 6.75 -3.09 -24.51
CA LEU A 11 5.34 -2.71 -24.60
C LEU A 11 4.47 -3.62 -23.73
N LEU A 12 4.74 -4.92 -23.73
CA LEU A 12 4.01 -5.86 -22.88
C LEU A 12 4.23 -5.56 -21.41
N THR A 13 5.48 -5.26 -21.03
CA THR A 13 5.82 -4.90 -19.65
C THR A 13 5.09 -3.61 -19.25
N ALA A 14 5.08 -2.61 -20.12
CA ALA A 14 4.38 -1.35 -19.88
C ALA A 14 2.86 -1.57 -19.77
N ALA A 15 2.30 -2.49 -20.55
CA ALA A 15 0.88 -2.80 -20.53
C ALA A 15 0.45 -3.45 -19.20
N PHE A 16 1.39 -4.09 -18.50
CA PHE A 16 1.12 -4.73 -17.21
C PHE A 16 1.51 -3.86 -16.02
N ALA A 17 2.01 -2.64 -16.24
CA ALA A 17 2.18 -1.68 -15.16
C ALA A 17 0.83 -1.42 -14.50
N VAL A 18 0.80 -0.99 -13.24
CA VAL A 18 -0.44 -0.81 -12.49
C VAL A 18 -1.43 0.03 -13.29
N ASP A 19 -2.51 -0.61 -13.69
CA ASP A 19 -3.62 0.00 -14.37
C ASP A 19 -4.86 -0.29 -13.54
N CYS A 20 -5.48 0.74 -13.02
CA CYS A 20 -6.64 0.58 -12.15
C CYS A 20 -7.83 -0.07 -12.86
N ASP A 21 -7.84 -0.07 -14.18
CA ASP A 21 -8.88 -0.76 -14.96
C ASP A 21 -8.59 -2.24 -15.17
N ASN A 22 -7.40 -2.70 -14.82
CA ASN A 22 -7.02 -4.10 -14.95
C ASN A 22 -7.89 -4.97 -14.02
N ALA A 23 -8.44 -6.07 -14.56
CA ALA A 23 -9.33 -6.95 -13.82
C ALA A 23 -8.68 -7.54 -12.57
N PHE A 24 -7.38 -7.85 -12.63
CA PHE A 24 -6.65 -8.38 -11.49
C PHE A 24 -6.56 -7.34 -10.37
N ILE A 25 -6.24 -6.11 -10.73
CA ILE A 25 -6.14 -5.01 -9.74
C ILE A 25 -7.52 -4.76 -9.11
N LYS A 26 -8.58 -4.77 -9.90
CA LYS A 26 -9.93 -4.64 -9.38
C LYS A 26 -10.27 -5.76 -8.40
N ALA A 27 -9.84 -6.98 -8.69
CA ALA A 27 -10.06 -8.11 -7.80
C ALA A 27 -9.30 -7.93 -6.48
N VAL A 28 -8.06 -7.48 -6.52
CA VAL A 28 -7.27 -7.21 -5.32
C VAL A 28 -7.94 -6.13 -4.46
N VAL A 29 -8.38 -5.05 -5.08
CA VAL A 29 -9.10 -3.98 -4.37
C VAL A 29 -10.35 -4.53 -3.71
N SER A 30 -11.15 -5.31 -4.43
CA SER A 30 -12.37 -5.91 -3.89
C SER A 30 -12.10 -6.84 -2.72
N MET A 31 -11.05 -7.63 -2.78
CA MET A 31 -10.66 -8.54 -1.70
C MET A 31 -10.39 -7.80 -0.39
N ILE A 32 -9.90 -6.59 -0.47
CA ILE A 32 -9.60 -5.76 0.70
C ILE A 32 -10.82 -4.93 1.09
N ASP A 33 -11.48 -4.33 0.11
CA ASP A 33 -12.53 -3.33 0.33
C ASP A 33 -13.88 -3.95 0.71
N GLU A 34 -14.26 -5.06 0.10
CA GLU A 34 -15.58 -5.70 0.37
C GLU A 34 -15.75 -6.14 1.83
N PRO A 35 -14.77 -6.83 2.45
CA PRO A 35 -14.91 -7.20 3.86
C PRO A 35 -14.65 -6.05 4.82
N ALA A 36 -14.16 -4.90 4.35
CA ALA A 36 -13.84 -3.77 5.21
C ALA A 36 -15.11 -3.20 5.88
N PRO A 37 -15.00 -2.70 7.11
CA PRO A 37 -13.78 -2.59 7.90
C PRO A 37 -13.33 -3.94 8.48
N THR A 38 -12.02 -4.19 8.42
CA THR A 38 -11.44 -5.44 8.92
C THR A 38 -10.38 -5.12 9.96
N ARG A 39 -10.54 -5.68 11.16
CA ARG A 39 -9.56 -5.45 12.23
C ARG A 39 -8.30 -6.27 11.95
N VAL A 40 -7.17 -5.58 11.97
CA VAL A 40 -5.85 -6.20 11.75
C VAL A 40 -5.24 -6.59 13.09
N ASP A 41 -5.28 -5.67 14.06
CA ASP A 41 -4.76 -5.89 15.42
C ASP A 41 -5.50 -4.96 16.39
N GLU A 42 -5.05 -4.90 17.63
CA GLU A 42 -5.67 -4.07 18.68
C GLU A 42 -5.71 -2.59 18.33
N ASN A 43 -4.82 -2.15 17.45
CA ASN A 43 -4.62 -0.73 17.17
C ASN A 43 -5.01 -0.31 15.78
N SER A 44 -5.34 -1.24 14.89
CA SER A 44 -5.60 -0.87 13.50
C SER A 44 -6.72 -1.66 12.85
N VAL A 45 -7.43 -0.95 11.99
CA VAL A 45 -8.53 -1.49 11.19
C VAL A 45 -8.30 -1.06 9.74
N ILE A 46 -8.39 -2.01 8.81
CA ILE A 46 -8.40 -1.66 7.39
C ILE A 46 -9.81 -1.18 7.05
N THR A 47 -9.93 0.05 6.58
CA THR A 47 -11.23 0.64 6.24
C THR A 47 -11.55 0.56 4.76
N GLY A 48 -10.57 0.27 3.92
CA GLY A 48 -10.80 0.10 2.50
C GLY A 48 -9.54 0.10 1.68
N ALA A 49 -9.72 -0.15 0.39
CA ALA A 49 -8.67 -0.06 -0.60
C ALA A 49 -9.23 0.56 -1.87
N THR A 50 -8.42 1.31 -2.58
CA THR A 50 -8.77 1.91 -3.86
C THR A 50 -7.56 1.87 -4.77
N CYS A 51 -7.78 2.06 -6.06
CA CYS A 51 -6.69 2.26 -7.01
C CYS A 51 -6.91 3.60 -7.71
N GLU A 52 -5.93 4.49 -7.58
CA GLU A 52 -5.95 5.81 -8.20
C GLU A 52 -4.57 6.15 -8.71
N ASN A 53 -4.50 6.77 -9.89
CA ASN A 53 -3.24 7.21 -10.49
C ASN A 53 -2.18 6.10 -10.49
N LYS A 54 -2.58 4.90 -10.88
CA LYS A 54 -1.71 3.71 -10.96
C LYS A 54 -1.12 3.32 -9.61
N THR A 55 -1.78 3.71 -8.51
CA THR A 55 -1.34 3.41 -7.15
C THR A 55 -2.42 2.65 -6.41
N LEU A 56 -2.05 1.51 -5.85
CA LEU A 56 -2.94 0.78 -4.95
C LEU A 56 -2.86 1.43 -3.58
N LYS A 57 -3.98 1.95 -3.10
CA LYS A 57 -4.05 2.65 -1.81
C LYS A 57 -4.80 1.80 -0.79
N ASN A 58 -4.17 1.59 0.35
CA ASN A 58 -4.75 0.87 1.48
C ASN A 58 -4.96 1.88 2.61
N THR A 59 -6.18 1.96 3.12
CA THR A 59 -6.51 2.93 4.16
C THR A 59 -6.79 2.22 5.47
N PHE A 60 -6.18 2.72 6.54
CA PHE A 60 -6.29 2.20 7.89
C PHE A 60 -6.78 3.28 8.82
N VAL A 61 -7.53 2.87 9.84
CA VAL A 61 -7.80 3.72 11.01
C VAL A 61 -7.04 3.11 12.17
N ILE A 62 -6.26 3.93 12.85
CA ILE A 62 -5.54 3.53 14.06
C ILE A 62 -6.27 4.04 15.29
N ASN A 63 -6.22 3.25 16.33
CA ASN A 63 -6.84 3.58 17.61
C ASN A 63 -5.87 3.31 18.75
N ASP A 64 -6.10 3.97 19.87
CA ASP A 64 -5.31 3.75 21.06
C ASP A 64 -5.72 2.45 21.75
N SER A 65 -4.73 1.77 22.33
CA SER A 65 -4.94 0.62 23.22
C SER A 65 -4.27 0.91 24.54
N GLU A 66 -4.35 -0.02 25.48
CA GLU A 66 -3.66 0.14 26.78
C GLU A 66 -2.15 0.26 26.60
N ASP A 67 -1.60 -0.50 25.65
CA ASP A 67 -0.16 -0.57 25.44
C ASP A 67 0.38 0.52 24.53
N ILE A 68 -0.41 0.95 23.56
CA ILE A 68 0.03 1.91 22.54
C ILE A 68 -0.98 3.04 22.40
N LYS A 69 -0.52 4.28 22.61
CA LYS A 69 -1.33 5.48 22.50
C LYS A 69 -0.88 6.31 21.30
N PHE A 70 -1.35 5.93 20.11
CA PHE A 70 -1.00 6.65 18.89
C PHE A 70 -1.38 8.13 18.93
N SER A 71 -2.46 8.46 19.63
CA SER A 71 -2.90 9.85 19.76
C SER A 71 -1.90 10.73 20.51
N LYS A 72 -1.00 10.12 21.26
CA LYS A 72 0.02 10.82 22.07
C LYS A 72 1.42 10.73 21.47
N PHE A 73 1.56 10.19 20.27
CA PHE A 73 2.86 10.07 19.63
C PHE A 73 3.44 11.45 19.34
N THR A 74 4.73 11.60 19.68
CA THR A 74 5.51 12.76 19.28
C THR A 74 5.89 12.61 17.80
N LYS A 75 6.37 13.69 17.20
CA LYS A 75 6.84 13.66 15.82
C LYS A 75 7.94 12.60 15.64
N GLU A 76 8.84 12.50 16.61
CA GLU A 76 9.93 11.51 16.56
C GLU A 76 9.39 10.09 16.59
N GLN A 77 8.37 9.83 17.41
CA GLN A 77 7.75 8.52 17.47
C GLN A 77 7.01 8.17 16.20
N ILE A 78 6.37 9.17 15.58
CA ILE A 78 5.70 8.99 14.28
C ILE A 78 6.74 8.64 13.21
N ASP A 79 7.88 9.33 13.20
CA ASP A 79 8.94 9.06 12.24
C ASP A 79 9.52 7.67 12.42
N GLU A 80 9.70 7.21 13.65
CA GLU A 80 10.13 5.85 13.94
C GLU A 80 9.11 4.81 13.49
N PHE A 81 7.84 5.07 13.74
CA PHE A 81 6.76 4.21 13.28
C PHE A 81 6.81 4.06 11.76
N LYS A 82 6.92 5.19 11.05
CA LYS A 82 7.01 5.17 9.59
C LYS A 82 8.20 4.36 9.11
N LYS A 83 9.34 4.53 9.76
CA LYS A 83 10.56 3.81 9.38
C LYS A 83 10.38 2.30 9.56
N MET A 84 9.89 1.88 10.70
CA MET A 84 9.65 0.46 10.99
C MET A 84 8.62 -0.14 10.05
N GLN A 85 7.51 0.54 9.85
CA GLN A 85 6.46 0.07 8.97
C GLN A 85 6.91 0.03 7.52
N THR A 86 7.69 1.02 7.09
CA THR A 86 8.23 1.05 5.74
C THR A 86 9.10 -0.18 5.47
N GLU A 87 9.95 -0.55 6.41
CA GLU A 87 10.80 -1.72 6.26
C GLU A 87 9.98 -3.02 6.18
N MET A 88 8.97 -3.16 7.03
CA MET A 88 8.10 -4.32 7.02
C MET A 88 7.30 -4.42 5.74
N LEU A 89 6.70 -3.31 5.32
CA LEU A 89 5.89 -3.26 4.10
C LEU A 89 6.74 -3.45 2.86
N LYS A 90 7.96 -2.91 2.87
CA LYS A 90 8.91 -3.06 1.78
C LYS A 90 9.30 -4.52 1.58
N GLU A 91 9.52 -5.25 2.67
CA GLU A 91 9.84 -6.67 2.59
C GLU A 91 8.72 -7.42 1.88
N ASP A 92 7.48 -7.22 2.28
CA ASP A 92 6.32 -7.86 1.65
C ASP A 92 6.11 -7.39 0.21
N PHE A 93 6.17 -6.09 0.00
CA PHE A 93 5.94 -5.48 -1.31
C PHE A 93 6.99 -5.94 -2.32
N CYS A 94 8.25 -5.98 -1.92
CA CYS A 94 9.35 -6.37 -2.80
C CYS A 94 9.45 -7.87 -3.01
N SER A 95 8.98 -8.67 -2.06
CA SER A 95 8.96 -10.12 -2.19
C SER A 95 7.71 -10.62 -2.90
N SER A 96 6.71 -9.76 -3.06
CA SER A 96 5.46 -10.09 -3.74
C SER A 96 5.73 -10.58 -5.15
N LYS A 97 5.11 -11.69 -5.51
CA LYS A 97 5.20 -12.24 -6.85
C LYS A 97 4.25 -11.57 -7.82
N ASN A 98 3.59 -10.52 -7.38
CA ASN A 98 2.62 -9.82 -8.21
C ASN A 98 3.32 -8.73 -9.04
N PRO A 99 3.57 -8.98 -10.33
CA PRO A 99 4.25 -8.02 -11.18
C PRO A 99 3.37 -6.83 -11.57
N LEU A 100 2.08 -6.89 -11.26
CA LEU A 100 1.12 -5.87 -11.68
C LEU A 100 1.03 -4.70 -10.71
N ILE A 101 1.48 -4.88 -9.47
CA ILE A 101 1.45 -3.82 -8.46
C ILE A 101 2.81 -3.12 -8.45
N ASP A 102 2.85 -1.96 -9.05
CA ASP A 102 4.08 -1.18 -9.22
C ASP A 102 4.23 -0.08 -8.17
N LYS A 103 3.11 0.45 -7.69
CA LYS A 103 3.07 1.49 -6.67
C LYS A 103 1.99 1.16 -5.66
N ALA A 104 2.29 1.33 -4.40
CA ALA A 104 1.34 1.13 -3.34
C ALA A 104 1.50 2.19 -2.24
N SER A 105 0.40 2.53 -1.61
CA SER A 105 0.38 3.47 -0.50
C SER A 105 -0.39 2.88 0.66
N TRP A 106 0.07 3.16 1.87
CA TRP A 106 -0.58 2.78 3.11
C TRP A 106 -0.85 4.07 3.88
N ILE A 107 -2.13 4.34 4.09
CA ILE A 107 -2.60 5.59 4.69
C ILE A 107 -3.16 5.27 6.07
N TYR A 108 -2.56 5.83 7.11
CA TYR A 108 -2.96 5.62 8.50
C TYR A 108 -3.60 6.90 9.02
N ASN A 109 -4.87 6.81 9.39
CA ASN A 109 -5.62 7.94 9.93
C ASN A 109 -6.07 7.63 11.37
N HIS A 110 -6.15 8.67 12.18
CA HIS A 110 -6.78 8.58 13.50
C HIS A 110 -8.29 8.41 13.36
N GLU A 111 -8.93 7.96 14.43
CA GLU A 111 -10.39 7.83 14.45
C GLU A 111 -11.13 9.15 14.17
N ASN A 112 -10.50 10.28 14.49
CA ASN A 112 -11.07 11.60 14.22
C ASN A 112 -10.87 12.08 12.77
N GLY A 113 -10.27 11.23 11.92
CA GLY A 113 -10.04 11.54 10.52
C GLY A 113 -8.73 12.25 10.20
N LYS A 114 -7.98 12.68 11.22
CA LYS A 114 -6.67 13.32 10.99
C LYS A 114 -5.66 12.29 10.54
N ASN A 115 -4.85 12.65 9.55
CA ASN A 115 -3.80 11.77 9.06
C ASN A 115 -2.68 11.61 10.09
N PHE A 116 -2.30 10.37 10.33
CA PHE A 116 -1.18 10.03 11.21
C PHE A 116 0.09 9.84 10.40
N ALA A 117 0.04 9.02 9.36
CA ALA A 117 1.20 8.71 8.53
C ALA A 117 0.76 8.19 7.17
N VAL A 118 1.59 8.42 6.16
CA VAL A 118 1.43 7.85 4.82
C VAL A 118 2.75 7.22 4.44
N ILE A 119 2.70 5.98 3.95
CA ILE A 119 3.86 5.26 3.44
C ILE A 119 3.62 4.97 1.97
N ASN A 120 4.56 5.37 1.12
CA ASN A 120 4.49 5.15 -0.32
C ASN A 120 5.67 4.30 -0.76
N LEU A 121 5.40 3.24 -1.50
CA LEU A 121 6.44 2.39 -2.06
C LEU A 121 6.24 2.22 -3.56
N THR A 122 7.34 2.16 -4.28
CA THR A 122 7.37 1.85 -5.71
C THR A 122 8.36 0.72 -5.94
N LYS A 123 8.34 0.13 -7.12
CA LYS A 123 9.31 -0.92 -7.47
C LYS A 123 10.75 -0.41 -7.42
N GLU A 124 10.97 0.88 -7.58
CA GLU A 124 12.31 1.47 -7.45
C GLU A 124 12.87 1.30 -6.04
N ASP A 125 12.01 1.30 -5.03
CA ASP A 125 12.43 1.12 -3.63
C ASP A 125 12.94 -0.29 -3.36
N CYS A 126 12.70 -1.23 -4.26
CA CYS A 126 13.14 -2.62 -4.12
C CYS A 126 14.54 -2.88 -4.66
N LYS A 127 15.14 -1.91 -5.30
CA LYS A 127 16.45 -2.06 -5.93
C LYS A 127 17.60 -1.73 -4.99
#